data_d1bb33248fda4db12f643477f377496d
#
_entry.id   d1bb33248fda4db12f643477f377496d
#
_cell.length_a   1.000
_cell.length_b   1.000
_cell.length_c   1.000
_cell.angle_alpha   90.00
_cell.angle_beta   90.00
_cell.angle_gamma   90.00
#
_symmetry.space_group_name_H-M   'P 1'
#
loop_
_entity.id
_entity.type
_entity.pdbx_description
1 polymer ?
#
loop_
_entity_poly.entity_id
_entity_poly.type
_entity_poly.pdbx_seq_one_letter_code
_entity_poly.pdbx_strand_id
1 'polypeptide(L)'
;MKNHDSKSIPHEQPLVGFVERPWGSFKQFAHNCECTVSLMTVLPGQRLSLQSHRGRAELWIVIDDGALVQVGDAERTCRAGEEVWIRASEKHRLSNRGDAPVRVLEVAFGNWQQDDIQRHADDYRRDAGPRTTGT
;
A
#
# COMPACT_ATOMS: atom_id res chain seq x y z
N MET A 1 22.08 -3.27 -23.63
CA MET A 1 22.35 -2.52 -22.39
C MET A 1 21.29 -2.81 -21.33
N LYS A 2 21.71 -3.24 -20.22
CA LYS A 2 20.80 -3.56 -19.15
C LYS A 2 20.32 -2.28 -18.45
N ASN A 3 19.07 -2.23 -18.15
CA ASN A 3 18.52 -1.14 -17.36
C ASN A 3 18.70 -1.46 -15.88
N HIS A 4 19.66 -0.79 -15.25
CA HIS A 4 20.00 -1.07 -13.87
C HIS A 4 19.02 -0.48 -12.88
N ASP A 5 18.19 0.45 -13.32
CA ASP A 5 17.23 1.07 -12.45
C ASP A 5 15.88 0.36 -12.46
N SER A 6 15.73 -0.57 -13.38
CA SER A 6 14.50 -1.32 -13.48
C SER A 6 14.44 -2.36 -12.38
N LYS A 7 13.42 -2.30 -11.58
CA LYS A 7 13.19 -3.27 -10.53
C LYS A 7 12.04 -4.16 -10.93
N SER A 8 12.19 -5.42 -10.60
CA SER A 8 11.14 -6.39 -10.84
C SER A 8 9.91 -6.05 -10.01
N ILE A 9 8.74 -6.09 -10.65
CA ILE A 9 7.46 -5.82 -9.98
C ILE A 9 6.70 -7.12 -9.92
N PRO A 10 6.50 -7.69 -8.72
CA PRO A 10 5.74 -8.94 -8.62
C PRO A 10 4.30 -8.73 -9.04
N HIS A 11 3.75 -9.68 -9.80
CA HIS A 11 2.34 -9.69 -10.13
C HIS A 11 1.52 -10.25 -8.96
N GLU A 12 2.06 -11.26 -8.29
CA GLU A 12 1.41 -11.87 -7.14
C GLU A 12 2.20 -11.55 -5.88
N GLN A 13 1.52 -11.57 -4.74
CA GLN A 13 2.17 -11.35 -3.46
C GLN A 13 3.30 -12.36 -3.26
N PRO A 14 4.50 -11.87 -2.94
CA PRO A 14 5.61 -12.78 -2.68
C PRO A 14 5.32 -13.73 -1.53
N LEU A 15 5.64 -15.00 -1.72
CA LEU A 15 5.52 -16.00 -0.69
C LEU A 15 6.81 -16.03 0.11
N VAL A 16 6.76 -15.54 1.33
CA VAL A 16 7.93 -15.47 2.20
C VAL A 16 7.68 -16.24 3.47
N GLY A 17 8.73 -16.51 4.20
CA GLY A 17 8.69 -17.50 5.24
C GLY A 17 7.80 -17.17 6.42
N PHE A 18 7.13 -18.19 6.93
CA PHE A 18 6.53 -18.20 8.24
C PHE A 18 7.26 -19.26 9.04
N VAL A 19 7.83 -18.89 10.18
CA VAL A 19 8.70 -19.79 10.93
C VAL A 19 8.22 -19.88 12.37
N GLU A 20 8.00 -21.12 12.82
CA GLU A 20 7.64 -21.36 14.23
C GLU A 20 8.89 -21.63 15.05
N ARG A 21 8.87 -21.13 16.27
CA ARG A 21 9.96 -21.27 17.23
C ARG A 21 9.37 -21.60 18.60
N PRO A 22 10.17 -22.09 19.55
CA PRO A 22 9.64 -22.38 20.89
C PRO A 22 8.98 -21.20 21.57
N TRP A 23 9.41 -19.96 21.26
CA TRP A 23 8.82 -18.74 21.86
C TRP A 23 7.64 -18.19 21.05
N GLY A 24 7.31 -18.76 19.90
CA GLY A 24 6.23 -18.25 19.04
C GLY A 24 6.56 -18.42 17.58
N SER A 25 6.45 -17.35 16.82
CA SER A 25 6.68 -17.41 15.38
C SER A 25 7.11 -16.06 14.85
N PHE A 26 7.66 -16.07 13.64
CA PHE A 26 7.84 -14.83 12.89
C PHE A 26 7.45 -15.05 11.44
N LYS A 27 6.99 -13.98 10.82
CA LYS A 27 6.58 -13.97 9.43
C LYS A 27 7.39 -12.92 8.70
N GLN A 28 7.95 -13.29 7.57
CA GLN A 28 8.69 -12.36 6.73
C GLN A 28 7.81 -11.93 5.58
N PHE A 29 7.78 -10.63 5.32
CA PHE A 29 7.01 -10.06 4.22
C PHE A 29 7.90 -9.73 3.03
N ALA A 30 9.20 -9.68 3.24
CA ALA A 30 10.21 -9.49 2.21
C ALA A 30 11.49 -10.14 2.73
N HIS A 31 12.30 -10.68 1.83
CA HIS A 31 13.51 -11.39 2.24
C HIS A 31 14.61 -11.10 1.24
N ASN A 32 15.67 -10.45 1.70
CA ASN A 32 16.86 -10.15 0.91
C ASN A 32 16.53 -9.50 -0.44
N CYS A 33 15.58 -8.56 -0.42
CA CYS A 33 15.19 -7.83 -1.62
C CYS A 33 15.07 -6.35 -1.29
N GLU A 34 15.18 -5.54 -2.32
CA GLU A 34 14.93 -4.11 -2.16
C GLU A 34 13.43 -3.88 -2.11
N CYS A 35 13.01 -3.08 -1.15
CA CYS A 35 11.63 -2.62 -1.07
C CYS A 35 11.60 -1.30 -0.33
N THR A 36 10.50 -0.57 -0.48
CA THR A 36 10.29 0.67 0.26
C THR A 36 9.17 0.41 1.26
N VAL A 37 9.42 0.74 2.52
CA VAL A 37 8.46 0.49 3.59
C VAL A 37 8.01 1.82 4.16
N SER A 38 6.69 2.00 4.23
CA SER A 38 6.08 3.22 4.75
C SER A 38 4.98 2.86 5.74
N LEU A 39 4.86 3.66 6.78
CA LEU A 39 3.74 3.54 7.70
C LEU A 39 2.74 4.65 7.37
N MET A 40 1.57 4.25 6.91
CA MET A 40 0.49 5.20 6.64
C MET A 40 -0.39 5.32 7.87
N THR A 41 -0.73 6.54 8.24
CA THR A 41 -1.67 6.82 9.32
C THR A 41 -2.80 7.65 8.75
N VAL A 42 -4.02 7.13 8.81
CA VAL A 42 -5.19 7.82 8.30
C VAL A 42 -6.02 8.30 9.49
N LEU A 43 -6.21 9.59 9.57
CA LEU A 43 -6.96 10.20 10.67
C LEU A 43 -8.45 9.89 10.54
N PRO A 44 -9.20 9.95 11.64
CA PRO A 44 -10.64 9.68 11.61
C PRO A 44 -11.36 10.53 10.58
N GLY A 45 -12.21 9.90 9.81
CA GLY A 45 -13.01 10.58 8.79
C GLY A 45 -12.28 10.93 7.51
N GLN A 46 -11.00 10.60 7.42
CA GLN A 46 -10.18 10.93 6.24
C GLN A 46 -9.97 9.71 5.37
N ARG A 47 -9.53 9.94 4.15
CA ARG A 47 -9.18 8.86 3.23
C ARG A 47 -8.18 9.36 2.19
N LEU A 48 -7.39 8.43 1.68
CA LEU A 48 -6.50 8.70 0.57
C LEU A 48 -7.30 8.94 -0.71
N SER A 49 -6.64 9.50 -1.71
CA SER A 49 -7.22 9.51 -3.06
C SER A 49 -7.46 8.09 -3.55
N LEU A 50 -8.38 7.94 -4.48
CA LEU A 50 -8.44 6.73 -5.29
C LEU A 50 -7.32 6.83 -6.31
N GLN A 51 -6.33 5.98 -6.19
CA GLN A 51 -5.06 6.17 -6.87
C GLN A 51 -4.52 4.88 -7.46
N SER A 52 -3.57 5.01 -8.38
CA SER A 52 -2.82 3.88 -8.91
C SER A 52 -1.38 4.29 -9.17
N HIS A 53 -0.49 3.30 -9.22
CA HIS A 53 0.94 3.49 -9.46
C HIS A 53 1.39 2.48 -10.49
N ARG A 54 2.24 2.91 -11.42
CA ARG A 54 2.71 2.03 -12.50
C ARG A 54 3.97 1.27 -12.15
N GLY A 55 4.83 1.88 -11.35
CA GLY A 55 6.18 1.39 -11.11
C GLY A 55 6.33 0.46 -9.92
N ARG A 56 5.23 0.14 -9.25
CA ARG A 56 5.33 -0.69 -8.04
C ARG A 56 4.05 -1.43 -7.75
N ALA A 57 4.19 -2.56 -7.06
CA ALA A 57 3.10 -3.25 -6.40
C ALA A 57 3.26 -3.04 -4.90
N GLU A 58 2.18 -3.16 -4.14
CA GLU A 58 2.19 -2.86 -2.71
C GLU A 58 1.55 -3.97 -1.91
N LEU A 59 2.19 -4.33 -0.81
CA LEU A 59 1.59 -5.17 0.21
C LEU A 59 1.23 -4.27 1.39
N TRP A 60 -0.03 -4.24 1.73
CA TRP A 60 -0.52 -3.49 2.89
C TRP A 60 -0.76 -4.44 4.03
N ILE A 61 -0.17 -4.14 5.18
CA ILE A 61 -0.34 -4.92 6.40
C ILE A 61 -1.08 -4.03 7.39
N VAL A 62 -2.29 -4.40 7.72
CA VAL A 62 -3.16 -3.59 8.57
C VAL A 62 -2.68 -3.71 10.01
N ILE A 63 -2.43 -2.58 10.66
CA ILE A 63 -1.97 -2.53 12.05
C ILE A 63 -3.16 -2.40 13.00
N ASP A 64 -4.12 -1.54 12.66
CA ASP A 64 -5.27 -1.26 13.53
C ASP A 64 -6.55 -1.71 12.85
N ASP A 65 -7.52 -2.17 13.65
CA ASP A 65 -8.84 -2.52 13.14
C ASP A 65 -9.52 -1.32 12.50
N GLY A 66 -10.30 -1.56 11.47
CA GLY A 66 -11.15 -0.55 10.88
C GLY A 66 -10.63 0.09 9.61
N ALA A 67 -9.52 -0.41 9.06
CA ALA A 67 -9.04 0.06 7.76
C ALA A 67 -10.03 -0.36 6.67
N LEU A 68 -10.65 0.62 6.03
CA LEU A 68 -11.54 0.35 4.90
C LEU A 68 -10.70 0.42 3.63
N VAL A 69 -10.54 -0.72 2.98
CA VAL A 69 -9.63 -0.84 1.83
C VAL A 69 -10.44 -1.12 0.59
N GLN A 70 -10.18 -0.34 -0.44
CA GLN A 70 -10.74 -0.56 -1.78
C GLN A 70 -9.60 -0.94 -2.71
N VAL A 71 -9.77 -2.05 -3.43
CA VAL A 71 -8.86 -2.47 -4.50
C VAL A 71 -9.72 -2.80 -5.72
N GLY A 72 -9.49 -2.07 -6.81
CA GLY A 72 -10.40 -2.14 -7.95
C GLY A 72 -11.78 -1.70 -7.50
N ASP A 73 -12.78 -2.54 -7.74
CA ASP A 73 -14.15 -2.26 -7.32
C ASP A 73 -14.52 -2.96 -6.00
N ALA A 74 -13.62 -3.74 -5.44
CA ALA A 74 -13.87 -4.46 -4.20
C ALA A 74 -13.50 -3.60 -2.99
N GLU A 75 -14.36 -3.62 -1.99
CA GLU A 75 -14.15 -2.82 -0.78
C GLU A 75 -14.44 -3.69 0.43
N ARG A 76 -13.57 -3.62 1.44
CA ARG A 76 -13.78 -4.36 2.67
C ARG A 76 -13.14 -3.65 3.85
N THR A 77 -13.72 -3.86 5.02
CA THR A 77 -13.16 -3.40 6.28
C THR A 77 -12.22 -4.48 6.81
N CYS A 78 -11.00 -4.09 7.09
CA CYS A 78 -9.95 -5.00 7.52
C CYS A 78 -9.70 -4.91 9.00
N ARG A 79 -9.25 -6.01 9.56
CA ARG A 79 -8.81 -6.10 10.96
C ARG A 79 -7.30 -6.04 11.03
N ALA A 80 -6.81 -5.73 12.23
CA ALA A 80 -5.37 -5.79 12.50
C ALA A 80 -4.81 -7.16 12.09
N GLY A 81 -3.68 -7.15 11.38
CA GLY A 81 -3.02 -8.35 10.92
C GLY A 81 -3.41 -8.80 9.53
N GLU A 82 -4.49 -8.27 8.96
CA GLU A 82 -4.87 -8.64 7.60
C GLU A 82 -3.94 -8.02 6.58
N GLU A 83 -3.77 -8.71 5.46
CA GLU A 83 -2.88 -8.32 4.38
C GLU A 83 -3.68 -8.08 3.12
N VAL A 84 -3.29 -7.05 2.39
CA VAL A 84 -3.94 -6.70 1.12
C VAL A 84 -2.84 -6.55 0.08
N TRP A 85 -2.98 -7.26 -1.04
CA TRP A 85 -2.04 -7.16 -2.15
C TRP A 85 -2.61 -6.28 -3.24
N ILE A 86 -1.83 -5.31 -3.68
CA ILE A 86 -2.23 -4.35 -4.71
C ILE A 86 -1.21 -4.43 -5.83
N ARG A 87 -1.69 -4.82 -7.01
CA ARG A 87 -0.83 -4.95 -8.18
C ARG A 87 -0.50 -3.58 -8.76
N ALA A 88 0.58 -3.53 -9.50
CA ALA A 88 0.91 -2.31 -10.24
C ALA A 88 -0.27 -1.92 -11.14
N SER A 89 -0.56 -0.63 -11.20
CA SER A 89 -1.63 -0.02 -11.99
C SER A 89 -3.05 -0.31 -11.49
N GLU A 90 -3.20 -1.06 -10.41
CA GLU A 90 -4.52 -1.34 -9.85
C GLU A 90 -4.98 -0.17 -8.98
N LYS A 91 -6.22 0.27 -9.19
CA LYS A 91 -6.79 1.37 -8.40
C LYS A 91 -7.02 0.92 -6.97
N HIS A 92 -6.68 1.79 -6.03
CA HIS A 92 -6.83 1.46 -4.62
C HIS A 92 -7.01 2.71 -3.78
N ARG A 93 -7.58 2.52 -2.58
CA ARG A 93 -7.84 3.59 -1.64
C ARG A 93 -7.92 3.03 -0.23
N LEU A 94 -7.40 3.79 0.73
CA LEU A 94 -7.53 3.48 2.15
C LEU A 94 -8.36 4.58 2.80
N SER A 95 -9.36 4.18 3.57
CA SER A 95 -10.28 5.11 4.25
C SER A 95 -10.40 4.76 5.71
N ASN A 96 -10.70 5.76 6.52
CA ASN A 96 -10.98 5.59 7.94
C ASN A 96 -12.31 6.25 8.27
N ARG A 97 -13.33 5.43 8.48
CA ARG A 97 -14.67 5.90 8.87
C ARG A 97 -14.90 5.84 10.37
N GLY A 98 -13.90 5.43 11.12
CA GLY A 98 -14.00 5.32 12.57
C GLY A 98 -13.63 6.62 13.29
N ASP A 99 -13.42 6.49 14.58
CA ASP A 99 -13.14 7.63 15.45
C ASP A 99 -11.72 7.63 16.02
N ALA A 100 -10.89 6.70 15.62
CA ALA A 100 -9.49 6.62 16.01
C ALA A 100 -8.61 6.50 14.77
N PRO A 101 -7.33 6.93 14.83
CA PRO A 101 -6.44 6.77 13.69
C PRO A 101 -6.26 5.29 13.31
N VAL A 102 -6.09 5.03 12.02
CA VAL A 102 -5.83 3.70 11.49
C VAL A 102 -4.48 3.69 10.82
N ARG A 103 -3.65 2.71 11.16
CA ARG A 103 -2.31 2.58 10.59
C ARG A 103 -2.22 1.36 9.70
N VAL A 104 -1.53 1.52 8.59
CA VAL A 104 -1.27 0.44 7.64
C VAL A 104 0.19 0.52 7.24
N LEU A 105 0.90 -0.59 7.34
CA LEU A 105 2.27 -0.67 6.89
C LEU A 105 2.27 -1.07 5.42
N GLU A 106 2.91 -0.26 4.60
CA GLU A 106 3.01 -0.49 3.17
C GLU A 106 4.40 -0.99 2.82
N VAL A 107 4.49 -2.14 2.17
CA VAL A 107 5.73 -2.67 1.63
C VAL A 107 5.61 -2.60 0.11
N ALA A 108 6.38 -1.72 -0.51
CA ALA A 108 6.30 -1.49 -1.95
C ALA A 108 7.46 -2.21 -2.65
N PHE A 109 7.11 -2.96 -3.68
CA PHE A 109 8.06 -3.71 -4.52
C PHE A 109 8.13 -3.06 -5.88
N GLY A 110 9.32 -2.72 -6.31
CA GLY A 110 9.53 -2.06 -7.59
C GLY A 110 10.24 -0.74 -7.38
N ASN A 111 9.93 0.21 -8.25
CA ASN A 111 10.55 1.52 -8.22
C ASN A 111 9.60 2.52 -7.58
N TRP A 112 9.86 2.88 -6.34
CA TRP A 112 9.02 3.81 -5.60
C TRP A 112 9.42 5.25 -5.93
N GLN A 113 8.48 6.01 -6.52
CA GLN A 113 8.65 7.42 -6.80
C GLN A 113 7.41 8.16 -6.35
N GLN A 114 7.61 9.29 -5.70
CA GLN A 114 6.52 10.11 -5.18
C GLN A 114 5.54 10.53 -6.28
N ASP A 115 6.05 10.84 -7.45
CA ASP A 115 5.24 11.34 -8.56
C ASP A 115 4.65 10.23 -9.43
N ASP A 116 4.95 8.98 -9.14
CA ASP A 116 4.33 7.85 -9.81
C ASP A 116 2.96 7.59 -9.18
N ILE A 117 2.04 8.49 -9.43
CA ILE A 117 0.69 8.40 -8.88
C ILE A 117 -0.28 9.02 -9.87
N GLN A 118 -1.34 8.30 -10.16
CA GLN A 118 -2.49 8.84 -10.84
C GLN A 118 -3.64 8.87 -9.85
N ARG A 119 -4.18 10.05 -9.62
CA ARG A 119 -5.32 10.21 -8.72
C ARG A 119 -6.58 10.24 -9.55
N HIS A 120 -7.47 9.29 -9.28
CA HIS A 120 -8.73 9.14 -10.01
C HIS A 120 -9.86 9.88 -9.30
N ALA A 121 -9.76 10.06 -8.00
CA ALA A 121 -10.67 10.85 -7.18
C ALA A 121 -9.93 11.26 -5.92
N ASP A 122 -10.11 12.50 -5.48
CA ASP A 122 -9.34 13.02 -4.36
C ASP A 122 -10.16 14.08 -3.62
N ASP A 123 -10.42 13.82 -2.33
CA ASP A 123 -11.15 14.76 -1.48
C ASP A 123 -10.41 16.08 -1.30
N TYR A 124 -9.10 16.07 -1.49
CA TYR A 124 -8.26 17.25 -1.29
C TYR A 124 -7.98 17.96 -2.62
N ARG A 125 -8.60 17.50 -3.70
CA ARG A 125 -8.63 18.16 -5.02
C ARG A 125 -7.25 18.20 -5.68
N ARG A 126 -6.38 17.24 -5.39
CA ARG A 126 -5.08 17.16 -6.02
C ARG A 126 -5.15 16.46 -7.38
N ASP A 127 -6.32 15.89 -7.72
CA ASP A 127 -6.57 15.27 -9.02
C ASP A 127 -7.01 16.28 -10.07
N ALA A 128 -7.24 17.54 -9.68
CA ALA A 128 -7.74 18.60 -10.57
C ALA A 128 -6.61 19.56 -10.90
N GLY A 129 -6.27 19.69 -12.18
CA GLY A 129 -5.28 20.65 -12.65
C GLY A 129 -3.84 20.26 -12.33
N PRO A 130 -2.92 21.16 -12.62
CA PRO A 130 -1.50 20.88 -12.45
C PRO A 130 -1.14 20.63 -11.00
N ARG A 131 -0.15 19.76 -10.82
CA ARG A 131 0.35 19.41 -9.50
C ARG A 131 1.55 20.27 -9.16
N THR A 132 1.60 20.72 -7.93
CA THR A 132 2.74 21.52 -7.50
C THR A 132 3.64 20.75 -6.57
N THR A 133 3.10 20.08 -5.58
CA THR A 133 3.89 19.30 -4.66
C THR A 133 3.34 17.91 -4.56
N GLY A 134 4.15 16.99 -4.11
CA GLY A 134 3.85 15.59 -4.18
C GLY A 134 2.86 15.06 -3.17
N THR A 135 2.53 15.75 -2.17
CA THR A 135 1.69 15.16 -1.13
C THR A 135 0.18 15.31 -1.39
#